data_817845d5a541fcb639c4dca65c785526
#
_entry.id   817845d5a541fcb639c4dca65c785526
#
_cell.length_a   1.000
_cell.length_b   1.000
_cell.length_c   1.000
_cell.angle_alpha   90.00
_cell.angle_beta   90.00
_cell.angle_gamma   90.00
#
_symmetry.space_group_name_H-M   'P 1'
#
loop_
_entity.id
_entity.type
_entity.pdbx_description
1 polymer ?
#
loop_
_entity_poly.entity_id
_entity_poly.type
_entity_poly.pdbx_seq_one_letter_code
_entity_poly.pdbx_strand_id
1 'polypeptide(L)'
;MTVIRNWKDVVPYIGHDFAIIWPIFRSVGWPDRTAEESPLRGMDGITLHRMQGGQTGDYHDHAAQEQVYYILRGNGQMKLDGEIFDVKEGDAIHIPAEVMHQFINNSDDWCEHLL
;
A
#
# COMPACT_ATOMS: atom_id res chain seq x y z
N MET A 1 22.20 -14.08 -2.40
CA MET A 1 21.61 -14.31 -1.07
C MET A 1 20.11 -14.40 -1.21
N THR A 2 19.50 -15.39 -0.57
CA THR A 2 18.04 -15.53 -0.54
C THR A 2 17.51 -14.80 0.68
N VAL A 3 16.52 -13.93 0.46
CA VAL A 3 15.87 -13.18 1.54
C VAL A 3 14.40 -13.60 1.62
N ILE A 4 13.99 -14.05 2.79
CA ILE A 4 12.61 -14.44 3.07
C ILE A 4 12.17 -13.68 4.32
N ARG A 5 11.06 -12.94 4.22
CA ARG A 5 10.49 -12.19 5.35
C ARG A 5 9.00 -12.44 5.47
N ASN A 6 8.58 -12.58 6.72
CA ASN A 6 7.16 -12.62 7.05
C ASN A 6 6.72 -11.24 7.53
N TRP A 7 5.59 -10.75 7.07
CA TRP A 7 5.09 -9.44 7.48
C TRP A 7 4.90 -9.32 8.99
N LYS A 8 4.64 -10.44 9.67
CA LYS A 8 4.46 -10.47 11.13
C LYS A 8 5.75 -10.12 11.89
N ASP A 9 6.90 -10.28 11.25
CA ASP A 9 8.21 -9.97 11.84
C ASP A 9 8.68 -8.56 11.49
N VAL A 10 7.88 -7.79 10.78
CA VAL A 10 8.19 -6.44 10.34
C VAL A 10 7.58 -5.43 11.31
N VAL A 11 8.35 -4.41 11.68
CA VAL A 11 7.86 -3.32 12.52
C VAL A 11 7.00 -2.39 11.68
N PRO A 12 5.71 -2.24 11.99
CA PRO A 12 4.84 -1.36 11.21
C PRO A 12 4.99 0.10 11.60
N TYR A 13 4.46 0.96 10.77
CA TYR A 13 4.30 2.39 11.05
C TYR A 13 2.94 2.89 10.55
N ILE A 14 2.54 4.09 10.97
CA ILE A 14 1.32 4.73 10.48
C ILE A 14 1.71 5.64 9.31
N GLY A 15 1.05 5.46 8.17
CA GLY A 15 1.20 6.30 7.00
C GLY A 15 -0.15 6.54 6.34
N HIS A 16 -0.16 7.42 5.34
CA HIS A 16 -1.39 7.78 4.62
C HIS A 16 -2.52 8.20 5.57
N ASP A 17 -2.17 8.94 6.62
CA ASP A 17 -3.02 9.40 7.72
C ASP A 17 -3.47 8.27 8.66
N PHE A 18 -4.10 7.21 8.16
CA PHE A 18 -4.77 6.21 8.99
C PHE A 18 -4.44 4.77 8.62
N ALA A 19 -3.46 4.51 7.77
CA ALA A 19 -3.08 3.15 7.43
C ALA A 19 -1.98 2.64 8.35
N ILE A 20 -2.11 1.41 8.81
CA ILE A 20 -1.01 0.67 9.43
C ILE A 20 -0.27 -0.01 8.28
N ILE A 21 1.04 0.24 8.18
CA ILE A 21 1.87 -0.19 7.05
C ILE A 21 2.99 -1.09 7.54
N TRP A 22 3.08 -2.29 6.99
CA TRP A 22 4.20 -3.21 7.20
C TRP A 22 5.06 -3.19 5.93
N PRO A 23 6.22 -2.50 5.95
CA PRO A 23 7.11 -2.47 4.78
C PRO A 23 7.91 -3.77 4.70
N ILE A 24 7.41 -4.73 3.95
CA ILE A 24 8.00 -6.07 3.89
C ILE A 24 9.36 -5.99 3.21
N PHE A 25 9.43 -5.43 2.02
CA PHE A 25 10.67 -5.12 1.31
C PHE A 25 10.63 -3.70 0.76
N ARG A 26 11.81 -3.08 0.69
CA ARG A 26 12.03 -1.79 0.05
C ARG A 26 13.12 -1.88 -1.01
N SER A 27 13.29 -0.84 -1.78
CA SER A 27 14.35 -0.74 -2.77
C SER A 27 15.71 -0.53 -2.12
N VAL A 28 16.75 -0.91 -2.85
CA VAL A 28 18.14 -0.68 -2.45
C VAL A 28 18.37 0.82 -2.17
N GLY A 29 19.04 1.10 -1.06
CA GLY A 29 19.32 2.48 -0.66
C GLY A 29 18.23 3.17 0.13
N TRP A 30 17.15 2.49 0.44
CA TRP A 30 16.11 3.06 1.30
C TRP A 30 16.68 3.36 2.70
N PRO A 31 16.50 4.59 3.25
CA PRO A 31 17.13 5.01 4.49
C PRO A 31 16.80 4.13 5.69
N ASP A 32 17.78 3.96 6.58
CA ASP A 32 17.65 3.27 7.86
C ASP A 32 17.14 1.82 7.74
N ARG A 33 17.52 1.14 6.65
CA ARG A 33 17.17 -0.25 6.40
C ARG A 33 18.40 -1.11 6.16
N THR A 34 18.33 -2.35 6.62
CA THR A 34 19.37 -3.33 6.30
C THR A 34 19.26 -3.81 4.86
N ALA A 35 20.30 -4.48 4.35
CA ALA A 35 20.28 -5.06 3.01
C ALA A 35 19.15 -6.11 2.84
N GLU A 36 18.80 -6.81 3.92
CA GLU A 36 17.71 -7.79 3.91
C GLU A 36 16.34 -7.13 3.86
N GLU A 37 16.20 -5.94 4.44
CA GLU A 37 14.95 -5.18 4.39
C GLU A 37 14.79 -4.41 3.07
N SER A 38 15.88 -4.14 2.38
CA SER A 38 15.90 -3.33 1.15
C SER A 38 16.63 -4.05 0.01
N PRO A 39 16.18 -5.24 -0.40
CA PRO A 39 16.85 -6.02 -1.45
C PRO A 39 16.41 -5.67 -2.88
N LEU A 40 15.33 -4.91 -3.05
CA LEU A 40 14.71 -4.71 -4.36
C LEU A 40 15.51 -3.76 -5.24
N ARG A 41 15.72 -4.14 -6.49
CA ARG A 41 16.46 -3.32 -7.47
C ARG A 41 15.57 -2.78 -8.59
N GLY A 42 14.50 -3.47 -8.93
CA GLY A 42 13.58 -3.08 -10.01
C GLY A 42 12.21 -2.60 -9.54
N MET A 43 11.95 -2.68 -8.25
CA MET A 43 10.70 -2.23 -7.62
C MET A 43 11.03 -1.36 -6.43
N ASP A 44 10.12 -0.47 -6.05
CA ASP A 44 10.31 0.41 -4.89
C ASP A 44 10.02 -0.31 -3.56
N GLY A 45 9.04 -1.19 -3.55
CA GLY A 45 8.70 -1.91 -2.34
C GLY A 45 7.56 -2.90 -2.52
N ILE A 46 7.33 -3.68 -1.48
CA ILE A 46 6.11 -4.44 -1.27
C ILE A 46 5.69 -4.22 0.18
N THR A 47 4.47 -3.73 0.37
CA THR A 47 3.97 -3.33 1.69
C THR A 47 2.57 -3.88 1.93
N LEU A 48 2.32 -4.30 3.16
CA LEU A 48 0.98 -4.65 3.61
C LEU A 48 0.38 -3.43 4.33
N HIS A 49 -0.81 -3.02 3.91
CA HIS A 49 -1.55 -1.93 4.52
C HIS A 49 -2.84 -2.46 5.15
N ARG A 50 -3.18 -1.96 6.32
CA ARG A 50 -4.48 -2.16 6.95
C ARG A 50 -5.07 -0.81 7.31
N MET A 51 -6.32 -0.61 6.98
CA MET A 51 -7.06 0.60 7.29
C MET A 51 -8.36 0.25 8.01
N GLN A 52 -8.58 0.90 9.14
CA GLN A 52 -9.80 0.74 9.93
C GLN A 52 -11.03 1.22 9.14
N GLY A 53 -12.17 0.60 9.40
CA GLY A 53 -13.45 1.04 8.81
C GLY A 53 -13.76 2.50 9.14
N GLY A 54 -14.30 3.21 8.16
CA GLY A 54 -14.65 4.62 8.29
C GLY A 54 -13.49 5.59 8.12
N GLN A 55 -12.27 5.12 7.85
CA GLN A 55 -11.10 5.98 7.67
C GLN A 55 -10.78 6.19 6.19
N THR A 56 -10.18 7.33 5.90
CA THR A 56 -9.80 7.74 4.55
C THR A 56 -8.34 8.16 4.57
N GLY A 57 -7.55 7.62 3.63
CA GLY A 57 -6.17 8.03 3.45
C GLY A 57 -6.03 9.39 2.77
N ASP A 58 -4.81 9.85 2.64
CA ASP A 58 -4.52 11.10 1.95
C ASP A 58 -4.71 10.98 0.44
N TYR A 59 -5.07 12.08 -0.19
CA TYR A 59 -5.19 12.18 -1.65
C TYR A 59 -3.86 12.69 -2.21
N HIS A 60 -3.14 11.83 -2.94
CA HIS A 60 -1.77 12.11 -3.39
C HIS A 60 -1.44 11.44 -4.72
N ASP A 61 -0.28 11.79 -5.28
CA ASP A 61 0.28 11.14 -6.46
C ASP A 61 1.75 10.75 -6.23
N HIS A 62 2.29 10.01 -7.19
CA HIS A 62 3.71 9.69 -7.29
C HIS A 62 4.22 10.09 -8.66
N ALA A 63 5.21 10.98 -8.71
CA ALA A 63 5.64 11.63 -9.95
C ALA A 63 6.27 10.68 -10.97
N ALA A 64 6.94 9.61 -10.53
CA ALA A 64 7.73 8.74 -11.40
C ALA A 64 7.40 7.25 -11.28
N GLN A 65 6.42 6.88 -10.44
CA GLN A 65 6.15 5.49 -10.13
C GLN A 65 4.68 5.15 -10.35
N GLU A 66 4.46 4.02 -10.99
CA GLU A 66 3.14 3.39 -10.97
C GLU A 66 3.02 2.47 -9.76
N GLN A 67 1.79 2.21 -9.35
CA GLN A 67 1.49 1.31 -8.25
C GLN A 67 0.40 0.31 -8.62
N VAL A 68 0.39 -0.81 -7.93
CA VAL A 68 -0.71 -1.76 -7.96
C VAL A 68 -1.17 -2.01 -6.53
N TYR A 69 -2.45 -1.79 -6.26
CA TYR A 69 -3.10 -2.23 -5.03
C TYR A 69 -3.75 -3.58 -5.30
N TYR A 70 -3.59 -4.51 -4.40
CA TYR A 70 -4.31 -5.78 -4.42
C TYR A 70 -5.07 -5.95 -3.10
N ILE A 71 -6.39 -6.02 -3.18
CA ILE A 71 -7.24 -6.12 -1.99
C ILE A 71 -7.23 -7.56 -1.48
N LEU A 72 -6.64 -7.76 -0.30
CA LEU A 72 -6.54 -9.07 0.33
C LEU A 72 -7.78 -9.43 1.14
N ARG A 73 -8.39 -8.42 1.78
CA ARG A 73 -9.51 -8.61 2.68
C ARG A 73 -10.32 -7.34 2.81
N GLY A 74 -11.64 -7.50 2.87
CA GLY A 74 -12.55 -6.39 3.04
C GLY A 74 -12.93 -5.71 1.73
N ASN A 75 -13.51 -4.53 1.85
CA ASN A 75 -13.92 -3.71 0.72
C ASN A 75 -13.73 -2.23 1.04
N GLY A 76 -13.78 -1.41 0.03
CA GLY A 76 -13.65 0.04 0.16
C GLY A 76 -13.86 0.73 -1.16
N GLN A 77 -13.26 1.89 -1.29
CA GLN A 77 -13.31 2.68 -2.52
C GLN A 77 -11.92 3.20 -2.86
N MET A 78 -11.65 3.32 -4.16
CA MET A 78 -10.46 3.97 -4.66
C MET A 78 -10.87 5.20 -5.46
N LYS A 79 -10.37 6.36 -5.05
CA LYS A 79 -10.52 7.59 -5.82
C LYS A 79 -9.31 7.75 -6.72
N LEU A 80 -9.53 7.81 -8.02
CA LEU A 80 -8.50 7.97 -9.03
C LEU A 80 -8.85 9.19 -9.89
N ASP A 81 -8.00 10.21 -9.82
CA ASP A 81 -8.14 11.43 -10.61
C ASP A 81 -9.57 12.02 -10.55
N GLY A 82 -10.12 12.07 -9.32
CA GLY A 82 -11.44 12.61 -9.04
C GLY A 82 -12.60 11.64 -9.20
N GLU A 83 -12.40 10.46 -9.76
CA GLU A 83 -13.44 9.45 -9.97
C GLU A 83 -13.35 8.36 -8.91
N ILE A 84 -14.49 7.92 -8.36
CA ILE A 84 -14.57 6.95 -7.28
C ILE A 84 -15.05 5.60 -7.80
N PHE A 85 -14.32 4.55 -7.44
CA PHE A 85 -14.62 3.16 -7.81
C PHE A 85 -14.76 2.32 -6.55
N ASP A 86 -15.78 1.46 -6.50
CA ASP A 86 -15.89 0.45 -5.45
C ASP A 86 -14.87 -0.67 -5.70
N VAL A 87 -14.21 -1.11 -4.63
CA VAL A 87 -13.22 -2.19 -4.68
C VAL A 87 -13.49 -3.20 -3.57
N LYS A 88 -13.12 -4.46 -3.80
CA LYS A 88 -13.36 -5.55 -2.86
C LYS A 88 -12.23 -6.59 -2.92
N GLU A 89 -12.27 -7.54 -2.02
CA GLU A 89 -11.34 -8.66 -1.97
C GLU A 89 -11.14 -9.30 -3.34
N GLY A 90 -9.88 -9.45 -3.74
CA GLY A 90 -9.49 -10.01 -5.01
C GLY A 90 -9.28 -8.98 -6.13
N ASP A 91 -9.66 -7.74 -5.92
CA ASP A 91 -9.46 -6.68 -6.93
C ASP A 91 -8.00 -6.23 -6.95
N ALA A 92 -7.47 -6.06 -8.15
CA ALA A 92 -6.20 -5.38 -8.40
C ALA A 92 -6.48 -4.03 -9.05
N ILE A 93 -5.90 -2.96 -8.51
CA ILE A 93 -6.08 -1.60 -8.99
C ILE A 93 -4.74 -1.09 -9.50
N HIS A 94 -4.66 -0.73 -10.78
CA HIS A 94 -3.49 -0.10 -11.36
C HIS A 94 -3.60 1.42 -11.21
N ILE A 95 -2.57 2.04 -10.67
CA ILE A 95 -2.46 3.49 -10.53
C ILE A 95 -1.27 3.95 -11.35
N PRO A 96 -1.50 4.60 -12.50
CA PRO A 96 -0.41 5.14 -13.30
C PRO A 96 0.37 6.22 -12.54
N ALA A 97 1.61 6.47 -12.97
CA ALA A 97 2.39 7.59 -12.45
C ALA A 97 1.63 8.91 -12.64
N GLU A 98 1.79 9.82 -11.71
CA GLU A 98 1.19 11.17 -11.71
C GLU A 98 -0.34 11.19 -11.55
N VAL A 99 -0.99 10.04 -11.32
CA VAL A 99 -2.44 9.99 -11.07
C VAL A 99 -2.71 10.19 -9.58
N MET A 100 -3.49 11.21 -9.27
CA MET A 100 -3.97 11.46 -7.91
C MET A 100 -4.86 10.33 -7.45
N HIS A 101 -4.57 9.77 -6.28
CA HIS A 101 -5.31 8.63 -5.75
C HIS A 101 -5.48 8.71 -4.24
N GLN A 102 -6.53 8.05 -3.77
CA GLN A 102 -6.88 8.01 -2.35
C GLN A 102 -7.64 6.72 -2.07
N PHE A 103 -7.24 6.00 -1.03
CA PHE A 103 -8.00 4.86 -0.56
C PHE A 103 -9.00 5.30 0.50
N ILE A 104 -10.24 4.85 0.37
CA ILE A 104 -11.35 5.19 1.26
C ILE A 104 -11.93 3.88 1.78
N ASN A 105 -11.83 3.65 3.08
CA ASN A 105 -12.54 2.53 3.70
C ASN A 105 -13.89 3.01 4.20
N ASN A 106 -14.89 2.95 3.33
CA ASN A 106 -16.27 3.34 3.64
C ASN A 106 -17.10 2.21 4.27
N SER A 107 -16.45 1.10 4.60
CA SER A 107 -17.09 -0.01 5.33
C SER A 107 -16.99 0.21 6.84
N ASP A 108 -17.55 -0.69 7.62
CA ASP A 108 -17.46 -0.69 9.09
C ASP A 108 -16.45 -1.69 9.63
N ASP A 109 -15.63 -2.30 8.76
CA ASP A 109 -14.61 -3.28 9.11
C ASP A 109 -13.25 -2.90 8.52
N TRP A 110 -12.20 -3.59 8.93
CA TRP A 110 -10.85 -3.42 8.41
C TRP A 110 -10.75 -3.83 6.94
N CYS A 111 -9.97 -3.10 6.19
CA CYS A 111 -9.57 -3.47 4.83
C CYS A 111 -8.05 -3.68 4.79
N GLU A 112 -7.62 -4.76 4.13
CA GLU A 112 -6.22 -5.10 3.96
C GLU A 112 -5.86 -5.14 2.49
N HIS A 113 -4.74 -4.51 2.12
CA HIS A 113 -4.26 -4.55 0.74
C HIS A 113 -2.73 -4.57 0.68
N LEU A 114 -2.22 -5.19 -0.39
CA LEU A 114 -0.81 -5.10 -0.77
C LEU A 114 -0.59 -3.96 -1.75
N LEU A 115 0.57 -3.35 -1.61
CA LEU A 115 1.04 -2.33 -2.52
C LEU A 115 2.39 -2.73 -3.09
#